data_f3115230163f53326a1d21a2a15e19ed
#
_entry.id   f3115230163f53326a1d21a2a15e19ed
#
_cell.length_a   1.000
_cell.length_b   1.000
_cell.length_c   1.000
_cell.angle_alpha   90.00
_cell.angle_beta   90.00
_cell.angle_gamma   90.00
#
_symmetry.space_group_name_H-M   'P 1'
#
loop_
_entity.id
_entity.type
_entity.pdbx_description
1 polymer ?
#
loop_
_entity_poly.entity_id
_entity_poly.type
_entity_poly.pdbx_seq_one_letter_code
_entity_poly.pdbx_strand_id
1 'polypeptide(L)'
;MPRIVTIVGPGAPTMETFIATTIVREPRFHVRQFSTGGGFGLIPQDRPHRAAIEILNPTTVVDPREIVRLLGVEIPTQWRPAIVTRCSVPFGEIYDQYIDIAVDTAEMSGGIAVMNG
;
A
#
# COMPACT_ATOMS: atom_id res chain seq x y z
N MET A 1 2.58 -16.82 4.09
CA MET A 1 3.33 -15.60 3.71
C MET A 1 2.36 -14.64 3.05
N PRO A 2 2.28 -13.38 3.45
CA PRO A 2 1.44 -12.41 2.77
C PRO A 2 2.02 -11.99 1.43
N ARG A 3 1.16 -11.48 0.57
CA ARG A 3 1.58 -10.83 -0.66
C ARG A 3 1.94 -9.38 -0.34
N ILE A 4 3.00 -8.87 -0.93
CA ILE A 4 3.45 -7.50 -0.70
C ILE A 4 3.22 -6.68 -1.96
N VAL A 5 2.52 -5.57 -1.80
CA VAL A 5 2.40 -4.53 -2.83
C VAL A 5 3.16 -3.32 -2.33
N THR A 6 4.16 -2.90 -3.08
CA THR A 6 4.97 -1.74 -2.73
C THR A 6 4.55 -0.55 -3.57
N ILE A 7 4.15 0.52 -2.92
CA ILE A 7 3.77 1.77 -3.58
C ILE A 7 4.97 2.71 -3.53
N VAL A 8 5.38 3.19 -4.70
CA VAL A 8 6.51 4.12 -4.82
C VAL A 8 6.00 5.39 -5.49
N GLY A 9 6.32 6.53 -4.92
CA GLY A 9 5.87 7.79 -5.49
C GLY A 9 6.60 9.01 -4.93
N PRO A 10 6.20 10.20 -5.37
CA PRO A 10 6.78 11.44 -4.86
C PRO A 10 6.31 11.78 -3.45
N GLY A 11 5.22 11.17 -3.01
CA GLY A 11 4.68 11.32 -1.66
C GLY A 11 4.06 10.03 -1.18
N ALA A 12 3.85 9.91 0.13
CA ALA A 12 3.18 8.76 0.71
C ALA A 12 1.68 8.82 0.44
N PRO A 13 1.03 7.68 0.12
CA PRO A 13 -0.42 7.64 0.09
C PRO A 13 -0.95 7.87 1.50
N THR A 14 -2.02 8.66 1.61
CA THR A 14 -2.63 8.99 2.89
C THR A 14 -3.69 7.95 3.27
N MET A 15 -4.04 7.92 4.56
CA MET A 15 -5.14 7.09 5.03
C MET A 15 -6.44 7.44 4.28
N GLU A 16 -6.69 8.73 4.05
CA GLU A 16 -7.88 9.20 3.34
C GLU A 16 -7.93 8.67 1.91
N THR A 17 -6.80 8.59 1.22
CA THR A 17 -6.73 8.03 -0.13
C THR A 17 -7.05 6.54 -0.11
N PHE A 18 -6.51 5.79 0.86
CA PHE A 18 -6.86 4.37 1.03
C PHE A 18 -8.33 4.17 1.33
N ILE A 19 -8.91 5.01 2.19
CA ILE A 19 -10.33 4.94 2.50
C ILE A 19 -11.16 5.18 1.25
N ALA A 20 -10.82 6.19 0.46
CA ALA A 20 -11.54 6.54 -0.76
C ALA A 20 -11.53 5.40 -1.79
N THR A 21 -10.39 4.76 -1.98
CA THR A 21 -10.29 3.63 -2.92
C THR A 21 -10.97 2.37 -2.38
N THR A 22 -10.95 2.17 -1.07
CA THR A 22 -11.55 0.99 -0.43
C THR A 22 -13.07 1.04 -0.49
N ILE A 23 -13.68 2.20 -0.23
CA ILE A 23 -15.14 2.36 -0.20
C ILE A 23 -15.79 1.90 -1.51
N VAL A 24 -15.11 2.09 -2.63
CA VAL A 24 -15.65 1.71 -3.95
C VAL A 24 -15.84 0.20 -4.06
N ARG A 25 -14.95 -0.57 -3.46
CA ARG A 25 -14.94 -2.04 -3.60
C ARG A 25 -15.49 -2.75 -2.37
N GLU A 26 -15.25 -2.20 -1.20
CA GLU A 26 -15.67 -2.77 0.08
C GLU A 26 -16.21 -1.65 0.95
N PRO A 27 -17.53 -1.38 0.92
CA PRO A 27 -18.09 -0.24 1.65
C PRO A 27 -18.18 -0.45 3.16
N ARG A 28 -18.00 -1.69 3.65
CA ARG A 28 -18.16 -2.02 5.07
C ARG A 28 -16.83 -2.48 5.65
N PHE A 29 -16.11 -1.54 6.21
CA PHE A 29 -14.83 -1.81 6.85
C PHE A 29 -14.58 -0.78 7.95
N HIS A 30 -13.60 -1.06 8.79
CA HIS A 30 -13.08 -0.06 9.72
C HIS A 30 -11.56 -0.01 9.63
N VAL A 31 -11.00 1.10 10.09
CA VAL A 31 -9.56 1.33 10.11
C VAL A 31 -9.05 1.09 11.52
N ARG A 32 -7.94 0.35 11.63
CA ARG A 32 -7.27 0.11 12.89
C ARG A 32 -5.83 0.58 12.78
N GLN A 33 -5.47 1.54 13.63
CA GLN A 33 -4.09 2.00 13.70
C GLN A 33 -3.27 1.05 14.57
N PHE A 34 -2.03 0.81 14.18
CA PHE A 34 -1.14 -0.02 14.97
C PHE A 34 -0.57 0.79 16.13
N SER A 35 -0.52 0.18 17.32
CA SER A 35 -0.05 0.86 18.51
C SER A 35 1.45 1.04 18.55
N THR A 36 2.20 0.24 17.78
CA THR A 36 3.66 0.32 17.71
C THR A 36 4.11 0.32 16.25
N GLY A 37 5.16 1.08 15.94
CA GLY A 37 5.73 1.11 14.60
C GLY A 37 4.95 1.93 13.57
N GLY A 38 3.78 2.43 13.92
CA GLY A 38 2.92 3.16 13.01
C GLY A 38 2.26 2.28 11.97
N GLY A 39 1.56 2.91 11.02
CA GLY A 39 0.80 2.19 10.01
C GLY A 39 -0.63 1.90 10.44
N PHE A 40 -1.39 1.29 9.55
CA PHE A 40 -2.79 1.00 9.82
C PHE A 40 -3.26 -0.21 8.99
N GLY A 41 -4.37 -0.81 9.41
CA GLY A 41 -5.02 -1.89 8.68
C GLY A 41 -6.44 -1.55 8.32
N LEU A 42 -6.94 -2.12 7.24
CA LEU A 42 -8.35 -2.06 6.84
C LEU A 42 -8.97 -3.42 7.12
N ILE A 43 -10.03 -3.43 7.94
CA ILE A 43 -10.64 -4.66 8.44
C ILE A 43 -12.07 -4.73 7.91
N PRO A 44 -12.38 -5.71 7.03
CA PRO A 44 -13.75 -5.88 6.53
C PRO A 44 -14.70 -6.25 7.65
N GLN A 45 -15.93 -5.75 7.59
CA GLN A 45 -16.93 -6.01 8.60
C GLN A 45 -17.33 -7.49 8.68
N ASP A 46 -17.33 -8.17 7.53
CA ASP A 46 -17.70 -9.60 7.46
C ASP A 46 -16.56 -10.53 7.91
N ARG A 47 -15.36 -10.02 8.09
CA ARG A 47 -14.20 -10.77 8.57
C ARG A 47 -13.43 -9.94 9.61
N PRO A 48 -14.02 -9.72 10.80
CA PRO A 48 -13.52 -8.74 11.76
C PRO A 48 -12.23 -9.16 12.50
N HIS A 49 -11.77 -10.39 12.30
CA HIS A 49 -10.62 -10.91 13.03
C HIS A 49 -9.29 -10.66 12.32
N ARG A 50 -9.32 -10.14 11.11
CA ARG A 50 -8.11 -10.04 10.30
C ARG A 50 -8.16 -8.82 9.39
N ALA A 51 -7.07 -8.08 9.38
CA ALA A 51 -6.90 -7.01 8.39
C ALA A 51 -6.80 -7.61 6.99
N ALA A 52 -7.55 -7.08 6.04
CA ALA A 52 -7.48 -7.49 4.64
C ALA A 52 -6.31 -6.83 3.92
N ILE A 53 -5.84 -5.70 4.43
CA ILE A 53 -4.62 -5.05 3.98
C ILE A 53 -4.01 -4.32 5.16
N GLU A 54 -2.70 -4.43 5.32
CA GLU A 54 -1.95 -3.69 6.32
C GLU A 54 -1.00 -2.75 5.59
N ILE A 55 -1.08 -1.47 5.91
CA ILE A 55 -0.26 -0.43 5.31
C ILE A 55 0.80 -0.03 6.34
N LEU A 56 2.06 -0.28 6.01
CA LEU A 56 3.17 0.02 6.89
C LEU A 56 3.61 1.47 6.74
N ASN A 57 4.40 1.96 7.68
CA ASN A 57 4.93 3.31 7.62
C ASN A 57 5.76 3.51 6.35
N PRO A 58 5.63 4.66 5.70
CA PRO A 58 6.44 4.96 4.52
C PRO A 58 7.92 5.14 4.88
N THR A 59 8.77 4.78 3.94
CA THR A 59 10.22 4.94 4.03
C THR A 59 10.69 5.88 2.92
N THR A 60 11.57 6.80 3.27
CA THR A 60 12.16 7.72 2.31
C THR A 60 13.40 7.11 1.69
N VAL A 61 13.49 7.11 0.36
CA VAL A 61 14.66 6.64 -0.40
C VAL A 61 15.22 7.82 -1.19
N VAL A 62 16.41 8.25 -0.80
CA VAL A 62 17.02 9.46 -1.37
C VAL A 62 17.55 9.22 -2.78
N ASP A 63 18.17 8.05 -3.01
CA ASP A 63 18.77 7.72 -4.30
C ASP A 63 17.84 6.82 -5.12
N PRO A 64 17.35 7.29 -6.28
CA PRO A 64 16.46 6.49 -7.13
C PRO A 64 17.06 5.14 -7.57
N ARG A 65 18.39 5.02 -7.61
CA ARG A 65 19.06 3.77 -7.96
C ARG A 65 18.79 2.65 -6.95
N GLU A 66 18.54 3.01 -5.69
CA GLU A 66 18.13 2.03 -4.67
C GLU A 66 16.78 1.40 -5.00
N ILE A 67 15.86 2.17 -5.59
CA ILE A 67 14.56 1.64 -6.00
C ILE A 67 14.76 0.60 -7.10
N VAL A 68 15.60 0.89 -8.09
CA VAL A 68 15.91 -0.06 -9.16
C VAL A 68 16.52 -1.33 -8.58
N ARG A 69 17.46 -1.19 -7.67
CA ARG A 69 18.14 -2.33 -7.03
C ARG A 69 17.18 -3.19 -6.23
N LEU A 70 16.27 -2.57 -5.45
CA LEU A 70 15.38 -3.28 -4.55
C LEU A 70 14.14 -3.84 -5.24
N LEU A 71 13.58 -3.12 -6.19
CA LEU A 71 12.28 -3.43 -6.78
C LEU A 71 12.34 -3.78 -8.26
N GLY A 72 13.48 -3.56 -8.92
CA GLY A 72 13.64 -3.87 -10.33
C GLY A 72 12.86 -2.97 -11.26
N VAL A 73 12.44 -1.80 -10.81
CA VAL A 73 11.66 -0.85 -11.61
C VAL A 73 12.37 0.49 -11.66
N GLU A 74 12.27 1.16 -12.79
CA GLU A 74 12.74 2.52 -12.94
C GLU A 74 11.65 3.51 -12.52
N ILE A 75 12.05 4.60 -11.89
CA ILE A 75 11.14 5.66 -11.47
C ILE A 75 11.61 6.98 -12.07
N PRO A 76 10.70 7.98 -12.18
CA PRO A 76 11.10 9.31 -12.64
C PRO A 76 12.21 9.89 -11.78
N THR A 77 13.21 10.47 -12.40
CA THR A 77 14.37 11.04 -11.69
C THR A 77 14.01 12.22 -10.79
N GLN A 78 12.89 12.88 -11.07
CA GLN A 78 12.38 13.96 -10.24
C GLN A 78 11.80 13.47 -8.90
N TRP A 79 11.54 12.15 -8.75
CA TRP A 79 11.14 11.58 -7.46
C TRP A 79 12.36 11.41 -6.56
N ARG A 80 12.85 12.52 -6.05
CA ARG A 80 14.05 12.56 -5.24
C ARG A 80 13.83 13.50 -4.07
N PRO A 81 13.51 12.99 -2.87
CA PRO A 81 13.41 11.55 -2.53
C PRO A 81 12.16 10.89 -3.05
N ALA A 82 12.23 9.59 -3.25
CA ALA A 82 11.07 8.75 -3.48
C ALA A 82 10.54 8.21 -2.15
N ILE A 83 9.24 8.05 -2.05
CA ILE A 83 8.59 7.53 -0.85
C ILE A 83 8.10 6.10 -1.16
N VAL A 84 8.46 5.16 -0.31
CA VAL A 84 8.13 3.75 -0.47
C VAL A 84 7.19 3.33 0.66
N THR A 85 6.01 2.83 0.29
CA THR A 85 5.01 2.35 1.25
C THR A 85 4.71 0.89 0.93
N ARG A 86 4.91 0.01 1.90
CA ARG A 86 4.62 -1.42 1.74
C ARG A 86 3.24 -1.74 2.27
N CYS A 87 2.50 -2.51 1.47
CA CYS A 87 1.19 -3.00 1.85
C CYS A 87 1.23 -4.52 1.87
N SER A 88 0.73 -5.12 2.95
CA SER A 88 0.68 -6.57 3.13
C SER A 88 -0.76 -7.03 2.96
N VAL A 89 -1.00 -7.98 2.03
CA VAL A 89 -2.31 -8.54 1.75
C VAL A 89 -2.25 -10.05 1.93
N PRO A 90 -3.16 -10.66 2.72
CA PRO A 90 -3.16 -12.11 2.90
C PRO A 90 -3.35 -12.85 1.58
N PHE A 91 -2.86 -14.08 1.51
CA PHE A 91 -3.18 -14.96 0.39
C PHE A 91 -4.64 -15.37 0.43
N GLY A 92 -5.21 -15.57 -0.76
CA GLY A 92 -6.57 -16.01 -0.93
C GLY A 92 -7.36 -15.11 -1.87
N GLU A 93 -8.23 -15.71 -2.67
CA GLU A 93 -9.02 -14.97 -3.66
C GLU A 93 -9.92 -13.92 -3.02
N ILE A 94 -10.37 -14.16 -1.80
CA ILE A 94 -11.21 -13.20 -1.08
C ILE A 94 -10.49 -11.91 -0.77
N TYR A 95 -9.15 -11.90 -0.86
CA TYR A 95 -8.34 -10.70 -0.60
C TYR A 95 -7.82 -10.06 -1.88
N ASP A 96 -8.08 -10.61 -3.06
CA ASP A 96 -7.53 -10.09 -4.32
C ASP A 96 -7.96 -8.66 -4.61
N GLN A 97 -9.17 -8.27 -4.23
CA GLN A 97 -9.62 -6.89 -4.40
C GLN A 97 -8.75 -5.88 -3.66
N TYR A 98 -8.08 -6.30 -2.59
CA TYR A 98 -7.21 -5.39 -1.83
C TYR A 98 -5.89 -5.14 -2.53
N ILE A 99 -5.46 -6.05 -3.40
CA ILE A 99 -4.35 -5.80 -4.33
C ILE A 99 -4.75 -4.66 -5.28
N ASP A 100 -5.95 -4.75 -5.86
CA ASP A 100 -6.46 -3.71 -6.75
C ASP A 100 -6.65 -2.38 -6.04
N ILE A 101 -7.08 -2.41 -4.77
CA ILE A 101 -7.18 -1.21 -3.94
C ILE A 101 -5.81 -0.54 -3.78
N ALA A 102 -4.76 -1.32 -3.53
CA ALA A 102 -3.41 -0.79 -3.41
C ALA A 102 -2.93 -0.17 -4.71
N VAL A 103 -3.21 -0.81 -5.85
CA VAL A 103 -2.87 -0.28 -7.18
C VAL A 103 -3.60 1.04 -7.44
N ASP A 104 -4.91 1.08 -7.19
CA ASP A 104 -5.71 2.29 -7.37
C ASP A 104 -5.22 3.42 -6.47
N THR A 105 -4.83 3.10 -5.25
CA THR A 105 -4.30 4.07 -4.29
C THR A 105 -2.96 4.65 -4.79
N ALA A 106 -2.10 3.79 -5.36
CA ALA A 106 -0.84 4.25 -5.94
C ALA A 106 -1.09 5.25 -7.07
N GLU A 107 -2.03 4.93 -7.97
CA GLU A 107 -2.38 5.81 -9.08
C GLU A 107 -2.93 7.15 -8.59
N MET A 108 -3.84 7.14 -7.62
CA MET A 108 -4.42 8.35 -7.05
C MET A 108 -3.38 9.21 -6.34
N SER A 109 -2.33 8.59 -5.82
CA SER A 109 -1.24 9.30 -5.12
C SER A 109 -0.14 9.77 -6.07
N GLY A 110 -0.29 9.56 -7.37
CA GLY A 110 0.70 9.93 -8.37
C GLY A 110 1.92 9.01 -8.41
N GLY A 111 1.79 7.80 -7.88
CA GLY A 111 2.86 6.82 -7.81
C GLY A 111 2.61 5.58 -8.66
N ILE A 112 3.41 4.57 -8.41
CA ILE A 112 3.30 3.26 -9.04
C ILE A 112 3.22 2.17 -7.99
N ALA A 113 2.59 1.06 -8.33
CA ALA A 113 2.53 -0.13 -7.48
C ALA A 113 3.41 -1.23 -8.07
N VAL A 114 4.21 -1.87 -7.22
CA VAL A 114 5.09 -2.97 -7.61
C VAL A 114 4.72 -4.18 -6.77
N MET A 115 4.43 -5.29 -7.42
CA MET A 115 4.14 -6.55 -6.74
C MET A 115 5.41 -7.37 -6.63
N ASN A 116 5.73 -7.81 -5.41
CA ASN A 116 6.84 -8.71 -5.13
C ASN A 116 6.31 -10.07 -4.65
N GLY A 117 6.78 -11.09 -5.27
CA GLY A 117 6.45 -12.47 -4.94
C GLY A 117 5.36 -13.04 -5.76
#